data_ef1de1f2c1f8da3e2347cc0fc2aacab1
#
_entry.id   ef1de1f2c1f8da3e2347cc0fc2aacab1
#
_cell.length_a   1.000
_cell.length_b   1.000
_cell.length_c   1.000
_cell.angle_alpha   90.00
_cell.angle_beta   90.00
_cell.angle_gamma   90.00
#
_symmetry.space_group_name_H-M   'P 1'
#
loop_
_entity.id
_entity.type
_entity.pdbx_description
1 polymer ?
#
loop_
_entity_poly.entity_id
_entity_poly.type
_entity_poly.pdbx_seq_one_letter_code
_entity_poly.pdbx_strand_id
1 'polypeptide(L)'
;VTAKDIRGPWSEPAPLNNFGFDPSLFHDDDGRKYMVSMVTDHRIPKKYAGRLLLQEYDPVKRAMTGPAKDIYQADRIFLEGPHIFKRKDWYYLFAADTGTGEGHGQSILRSKSVWGPYEMFQADFMERTQEGEAYSILTSRHHEDLLLQKSGHCDLVETKEGEWYAVHLCGRASKDKNSKDAERFPESRRYMIGRETAIQKMRWTEDDWLILDDGTNLPKEEVEAPVKASSREELADMDWAGGAKRLVRDDFDKETLDLDYQSLRIPMDEHYLSLKARPGWLRMYGRSGLSSKFSQ
;
A
#
# COMPACT_ATOMS: atom_id res chain seq x y z
N VAL A 1 0.31 -17.51 -7.65
CA VAL A 1 1.57 -18.26 -7.46
C VAL A 1 1.79 -18.57 -5.99
N THR A 2 2.47 -19.66 -5.68
CA THR A 2 2.85 -20.07 -4.32
C THR A 2 4.26 -20.63 -4.30
N ALA A 3 4.97 -20.48 -3.21
CA ALA A 3 6.28 -21.10 -2.97
C ALA A 3 6.41 -21.48 -1.50
N LYS A 4 7.30 -22.40 -1.18
CA LYS A 4 7.66 -22.75 0.21
C LYS A 4 8.69 -21.78 0.78
N ASP A 5 9.50 -21.20 -0.06
CA ASP A 5 10.52 -20.19 0.26
C ASP A 5 10.28 -18.98 -0.62
N ILE A 6 10.50 -17.76 -0.10
CA ILE A 6 10.30 -16.53 -0.86
C ILE A 6 11.19 -16.44 -2.11
N ARG A 7 12.33 -17.10 -2.10
CA ARG A 7 13.23 -17.22 -3.26
C ARG A 7 12.74 -18.21 -4.31
N GLY A 8 11.63 -18.91 -4.04
CA GLY A 8 11.07 -19.91 -4.93
C GLY A 8 11.62 -21.34 -4.71
N PRO A 9 11.41 -22.25 -5.67
CA PRO A 9 10.72 -21.99 -6.94
C PRO A 9 9.23 -21.65 -6.76
N TRP A 10 8.75 -20.70 -7.55
CA TRP A 10 7.34 -20.30 -7.55
C TRP A 10 6.54 -21.23 -8.48
N SER A 11 5.32 -21.52 -8.06
CA SER A 11 4.40 -22.31 -8.87
C SER A 11 3.93 -21.54 -10.10
N GLU A 12 3.37 -22.27 -11.08
CA GLU A 12 2.59 -21.66 -12.14
C GLU A 12 1.43 -20.82 -11.54
N PRO A 13 1.08 -19.67 -12.17
CA PRO A 13 -0.02 -18.85 -11.72
C PRO A 13 -1.36 -19.57 -11.83
N ALA A 14 -2.22 -19.39 -10.83
CA ALA A 14 -3.62 -19.76 -10.90
C ALA A 14 -4.47 -18.50 -10.93
N PRO A 15 -5.25 -18.26 -12.00
CA PRO A 15 -6.18 -17.15 -12.07
C PRO A 15 -7.26 -17.31 -10.98
N LEU A 16 -7.51 -16.26 -10.20
CA LEU A 16 -8.52 -16.29 -9.14
C LEU A 16 -9.80 -15.57 -9.56
N ASN A 17 -9.67 -14.35 -10.05
CA ASN A 17 -10.76 -13.54 -10.60
C ASN A 17 -10.24 -12.55 -11.64
N ASN A 18 -11.16 -11.82 -12.29
CA ASN A 18 -10.86 -10.80 -13.29
C ASN A 18 -11.60 -9.49 -13.02
N PHE A 19 -12.04 -9.26 -11.80
CA PHE A 19 -12.74 -8.04 -11.40
C PHE A 19 -12.09 -7.41 -10.16
N GLY A 20 -12.29 -6.11 -10.01
CA GLY A 20 -11.75 -5.36 -8.88
C GLY A 20 -10.26 -5.10 -8.96
N PHE A 21 -9.72 -4.55 -7.89
CA PHE A 21 -8.31 -4.30 -7.70
C PHE A 21 -7.95 -4.29 -6.20
N ASP A 22 -6.69 -4.12 -5.89
CA ASP A 22 -6.13 -4.16 -4.53
C ASP A 22 -6.55 -5.43 -3.76
N PRO A 23 -6.32 -6.64 -4.30
CA PRO A 23 -6.68 -7.85 -3.58
C PRO A 23 -5.73 -8.12 -2.41
N SER A 24 -6.29 -8.55 -1.30
CA SER A 24 -5.56 -9.01 -0.12
C SER A 24 -6.11 -10.35 0.35
N LEU A 25 -5.24 -11.19 0.89
CA LEU A 25 -5.62 -12.50 1.45
C LEU A 25 -5.70 -12.43 2.97
N PHE A 26 -6.76 -12.96 3.51
CA PHE A 26 -6.95 -13.15 4.94
C PHE A 26 -7.04 -14.64 5.29
N HIS A 27 -6.30 -15.06 6.31
CA HIS A 27 -6.31 -16.41 6.84
C HIS A 27 -6.94 -16.38 8.23
N ASP A 28 -8.13 -16.96 8.36
CA ASP A 28 -8.84 -17.01 9.62
C ASP A 28 -8.34 -18.16 10.51
N ASP A 29 -8.55 -18.03 11.81
CA ASP A 29 -8.15 -19.02 12.83
C ASP A 29 -8.88 -20.37 12.67
N ASP A 30 -10.05 -20.36 12.05
CA ASP A 30 -10.82 -21.59 11.75
C ASP A 30 -10.29 -22.35 10.51
N GLY A 31 -9.20 -21.85 9.92
CA GLY A 31 -8.54 -22.45 8.75
C GLY A 31 -9.10 -22.01 7.40
N ARG A 32 -10.22 -21.28 7.37
CA ARG A 32 -10.76 -20.69 6.14
C ARG A 32 -9.87 -19.55 5.66
N LYS A 33 -9.88 -19.33 4.36
CA LYS A 33 -9.11 -18.28 3.71
C LYS A 33 -10.02 -17.47 2.82
N TYR A 34 -9.75 -16.18 2.80
CA TYR A 34 -10.57 -15.22 2.08
C TYR A 34 -9.70 -14.30 1.25
N MET A 35 -10.26 -13.83 0.15
CA MET A 35 -9.72 -12.71 -0.60
C MET A 35 -10.70 -11.55 -0.47
N VAL A 36 -10.20 -10.41 -0.02
CA VAL A 36 -10.91 -9.14 -0.04
C VAL A 36 -10.36 -8.29 -1.17
N SER A 37 -11.21 -7.58 -1.87
CA SER A 37 -10.81 -6.65 -2.95
C SER A 37 -11.79 -5.51 -3.05
N MET A 38 -11.34 -4.40 -3.65
CA MET A 38 -12.20 -3.27 -3.97
C MET A 38 -12.75 -3.41 -5.38
N VAL A 39 -14.01 -3.06 -5.55
CA VAL A 39 -14.68 -3.05 -6.86
C VAL A 39 -15.35 -1.71 -7.09
N THR A 40 -15.12 -1.13 -8.26
CA THR A 40 -15.89 -0.01 -8.78
C THR A 40 -16.75 -0.47 -9.96
N ASP A 41 -17.95 0.05 -10.02
CA ASP A 41 -18.80 -0.10 -11.21
C ASP A 41 -19.03 1.29 -11.82
N HIS A 42 -18.41 1.53 -12.98
CA HIS A 42 -18.52 2.81 -13.68
C HIS A 42 -19.94 3.16 -14.14
N ARG A 43 -20.85 2.19 -14.14
CA ARG A 43 -22.27 2.37 -14.45
C ARG A 43 -23.06 2.94 -13.28
N ILE A 44 -22.48 2.84 -12.07
CA ILE A 44 -23.09 3.34 -10.84
C ILE A 44 -22.58 4.77 -10.60
N PRO A 45 -23.42 5.70 -10.16
CA PRO A 45 -22.97 7.05 -9.78
C PRO A 45 -21.82 7.03 -8.79
N LYS A 46 -20.92 8.02 -8.86
CA LYS A 46 -19.70 8.09 -8.03
C LYS A 46 -19.91 7.89 -6.53
N LYS A 47 -21.08 8.24 -6.01
CA LYS A 47 -21.45 8.03 -4.60
C LYS A 47 -21.46 6.57 -4.15
N TYR A 48 -21.40 5.62 -5.09
CA TYR A 48 -21.34 4.19 -4.81
C TYR A 48 -20.02 3.56 -5.27
N ALA A 49 -19.02 4.37 -5.56
CA ALA A 49 -17.71 3.88 -5.91
C ALA A 49 -17.03 3.28 -4.66
N GLY A 50 -16.33 2.17 -4.81
CA GLY A 50 -15.55 1.58 -3.74
C GLY A 50 -16.32 0.62 -2.84
N ARG A 51 -16.94 -0.40 -3.42
CA ARG A 51 -17.46 -1.54 -2.67
C ARG A 51 -16.32 -2.49 -2.31
N LEU A 52 -16.32 -2.97 -1.07
CA LEU A 52 -15.37 -3.98 -0.63
C LEU A 52 -16.04 -5.35 -0.67
N LEU A 53 -15.48 -6.22 -1.51
CA LEU A 53 -15.97 -7.58 -1.74
C LEU A 53 -15.11 -8.59 -1.01
N LEU A 54 -15.74 -9.57 -0.38
CA LEU A 54 -15.09 -10.73 0.20
C LEU A 54 -15.55 -12.00 -0.50
N GLN A 55 -14.60 -12.89 -0.79
CA GLN A 55 -14.88 -14.22 -1.31
C GLN A 55 -13.97 -15.25 -0.63
N GLU A 56 -14.49 -16.45 -0.39
CA GLU A 56 -13.68 -17.52 0.16
C GLU A 56 -12.72 -18.09 -0.89
N TYR A 57 -11.51 -18.44 -0.44
CA TYR A 57 -10.46 -19.03 -1.25
C TYR A 57 -10.13 -20.44 -0.78
N ASP A 58 -10.18 -21.41 -1.70
CA ASP A 58 -9.76 -22.78 -1.45
C ASP A 58 -8.29 -22.97 -1.89
N PRO A 59 -7.35 -23.12 -0.95
CA PRO A 59 -5.93 -23.27 -1.29
C PRO A 59 -5.59 -24.60 -1.94
N VAL A 60 -6.42 -25.64 -1.75
CA VAL A 60 -6.21 -26.96 -2.36
C VAL A 60 -6.59 -26.91 -3.84
N LYS A 61 -7.75 -26.37 -4.13
CA LYS A 61 -8.22 -26.16 -5.52
C LYS A 61 -7.52 -25.00 -6.21
N ARG A 62 -6.87 -24.11 -5.42
CA ARG A 62 -6.27 -22.85 -5.89
C ARG A 62 -7.29 -22.00 -6.65
N ALA A 63 -8.48 -21.87 -6.09
CA ALA A 63 -9.62 -21.22 -6.72
C ALA A 63 -10.49 -20.50 -5.68
N MET A 64 -11.21 -19.49 -6.15
CA MET A 64 -12.28 -18.88 -5.36
C MET A 64 -13.47 -19.82 -5.25
N THR A 65 -14.13 -19.82 -4.09
CA THR A 65 -15.31 -20.66 -3.81
C THR A 65 -16.49 -19.82 -3.35
N GLY A 66 -17.67 -20.24 -3.72
CA GLY A 66 -18.89 -19.51 -3.40
C GLY A 66 -19.00 -18.15 -4.07
N PRO A 67 -20.06 -17.38 -3.79
CA PRO A 67 -20.25 -16.06 -4.33
C PRO A 67 -19.37 -15.02 -3.63
N ALA A 68 -18.86 -14.07 -4.39
CA ALA A 68 -18.33 -12.83 -3.82
C ALA A 68 -19.48 -12.01 -3.22
N LYS A 69 -19.29 -11.47 -2.01
CA LYS A 69 -20.28 -10.68 -1.29
C LYS A 69 -19.74 -9.32 -0.93
N ASP A 70 -20.57 -8.29 -1.03
CA ASP A 70 -20.27 -6.99 -0.48
C ASP A 70 -20.22 -7.09 1.05
N ILE A 71 -19.09 -6.76 1.64
CA ILE A 71 -18.93 -6.70 3.10
C ILE A 71 -19.02 -5.28 3.63
N TYR A 72 -18.69 -4.31 2.79
CA TYR A 72 -18.84 -2.89 3.10
C TYR A 72 -18.96 -2.05 1.84
N GLN A 73 -19.77 -1.01 1.93
CA GLN A 73 -19.89 0.05 0.94
C GLN A 73 -20.09 1.38 1.66
N ALA A 74 -19.18 2.32 1.42
CA ALA A 74 -19.34 3.67 1.91
C ALA A 74 -20.21 4.49 0.96
N ASP A 75 -21.08 5.35 1.50
CA ASP A 75 -21.98 6.16 0.69
C ASP A 75 -21.26 7.32 -0.01
N ARG A 76 -20.22 7.87 0.58
CA ARG A 76 -19.59 9.11 0.15
C ARG A 76 -18.07 9.06 0.03
N ILE A 77 -17.40 8.09 0.62
CA ILE A 77 -15.96 7.95 0.53
C ILE A 77 -15.59 6.82 -0.41
N PHE A 78 -14.45 6.98 -1.07
CA PHE A 78 -13.85 5.96 -1.89
C PHE A 78 -12.89 5.15 -1.03
N LEU A 79 -13.20 3.88 -0.79
CA LEU A 79 -12.35 2.96 -0.05
C LEU A 79 -11.64 2.01 -0.99
N GLU A 80 -10.33 1.87 -0.83
CA GLU A 80 -9.46 0.98 -1.60
C GLU A 80 -8.41 0.32 -0.70
N GLY A 81 -7.56 -0.56 -1.27
CA GLY A 81 -6.50 -1.23 -0.51
C GLY A 81 -6.97 -1.98 0.73
N PRO A 82 -8.03 -2.82 0.65
CA PRO A 82 -8.59 -3.45 1.84
C PRO A 82 -7.68 -4.56 2.38
N HIS A 83 -7.44 -4.55 3.69
CA HIS A 83 -6.80 -5.63 4.43
C HIS A 83 -7.68 -6.07 5.59
N ILE A 84 -7.81 -7.37 5.83
CA ILE A 84 -8.52 -7.90 7.00
C ILE A 84 -7.50 -8.54 7.94
N PHE A 85 -7.65 -8.29 9.23
CA PHE A 85 -6.94 -8.99 10.28
C PHE A 85 -7.87 -9.22 11.48
N LYS A 86 -7.51 -10.17 12.32
CA LYS A 86 -8.32 -10.57 13.46
C LYS A 86 -7.54 -10.33 14.74
N ARG A 87 -8.23 -9.77 15.74
CA ARG A 87 -7.72 -9.66 17.11
C ARG A 87 -8.84 -9.88 18.10
N LYS A 88 -8.63 -10.79 19.04
CA LYS A 88 -9.69 -11.26 19.94
C LYS A 88 -10.89 -11.76 19.10
N ASP A 89 -12.09 -11.29 19.40
CA ASP A 89 -13.33 -11.64 18.69
C ASP A 89 -13.71 -10.66 17.57
N TRP A 90 -12.80 -9.75 17.18
CA TRP A 90 -13.06 -8.75 16.17
C TRP A 90 -12.28 -9.02 14.88
N TYR A 91 -12.97 -8.86 13.76
CA TYR A 91 -12.38 -8.71 12.44
C TYR A 91 -12.26 -7.21 12.15
N TYR A 92 -11.06 -6.79 11.84
CA TYR A 92 -10.77 -5.41 11.46
C TYR A 92 -10.54 -5.35 9.96
N LEU A 93 -11.18 -4.37 9.33
CA LEU A 93 -11.02 -4.07 7.92
C LEU A 93 -10.32 -2.73 7.80
N PHE A 94 -9.08 -2.76 7.35
CA PHE A 94 -8.29 -1.59 7.02
C PHE A 94 -8.51 -1.24 5.57
N ALA A 95 -8.78 0.03 5.26
CA ALA A 95 -8.95 0.49 3.90
C ALA A 95 -8.42 1.92 3.74
N ALA A 96 -7.67 2.15 2.67
CA ALA A 96 -7.31 3.48 2.28
C ALA A 96 -8.55 4.29 1.88
N ASP A 97 -8.59 5.55 2.22
CA ASP A 97 -9.71 6.43 1.86
C ASP A 97 -9.29 7.57 0.93
N THR A 98 -10.22 8.01 0.09
CA THR A 98 -10.12 9.13 -0.85
C THR A 98 -9.05 9.03 -1.94
N GLY A 99 -8.48 7.84 -2.18
CA GLY A 99 -7.45 7.65 -3.19
C GLY A 99 -6.11 8.29 -2.83
N THR A 100 -5.11 8.14 -3.69
CA THR A 100 -3.71 8.49 -3.42
C THR A 100 -3.34 9.95 -3.64
N GLY A 101 -4.32 10.84 -3.64
CA GLY A 101 -4.14 12.30 -3.76
C GLY A 101 -3.80 13.00 -2.45
N GLU A 102 -3.95 14.33 -2.41
CA GLU A 102 -3.71 15.13 -1.20
C GLU A 102 -4.72 14.81 -0.08
N GLY A 103 -5.90 14.31 -0.45
CA GLY A 103 -6.93 13.88 0.51
C GLY A 103 -6.76 12.46 1.05
N HIS A 104 -5.66 11.78 0.73
CA HIS A 104 -5.44 10.39 1.11
C HIS A 104 -5.44 10.17 2.63
N GLY A 105 -5.98 9.06 3.05
CA GLY A 105 -6.04 8.66 4.45
C GLY A 105 -6.17 7.16 4.62
N GLN A 106 -6.33 6.74 5.86
CA GLN A 106 -6.54 5.37 6.25
C GLN A 106 -7.73 5.27 7.19
N SER A 107 -8.71 4.48 6.80
CA SER A 107 -9.87 4.13 7.62
C SER A 107 -9.72 2.76 8.25
N ILE A 108 -10.35 2.57 9.41
CA ILE A 108 -10.48 1.29 10.08
C ILE A 108 -11.94 1.01 10.39
N LEU A 109 -12.36 -0.22 10.12
CA LEU A 109 -13.68 -0.73 10.43
C LEU A 109 -13.54 -2.02 11.22
N ARG A 110 -14.58 -2.43 11.95
CA ARG A 110 -14.57 -3.72 12.65
C ARG A 110 -15.93 -4.40 12.63
N SER A 111 -15.91 -5.73 12.80
CA SER A 111 -17.11 -6.57 12.89
C SER A 111 -16.85 -7.80 13.76
N LYS A 112 -17.90 -8.39 14.32
CA LYS A 112 -17.84 -9.71 14.97
C LYS A 112 -17.90 -10.86 13.97
N SER A 113 -18.12 -10.59 12.71
CA SER A 113 -18.14 -11.56 11.62
C SER A 113 -17.28 -11.10 10.47
N VAL A 114 -16.51 -11.99 9.86
CA VAL A 114 -15.72 -11.67 8.66
C VAL A 114 -16.60 -11.15 7.50
N TRP A 115 -17.88 -11.51 7.51
CA TRP A 115 -18.88 -11.11 6.52
C TRP A 115 -19.59 -9.79 6.87
N GLY A 116 -19.22 -9.14 7.97
CA GLY A 116 -19.89 -7.95 8.48
C GLY A 116 -21.18 -8.24 9.27
N PRO A 117 -22.00 -7.22 9.57
CA PRO A 117 -21.78 -5.84 9.19
C PRO A 117 -20.57 -5.20 9.87
N TYR A 118 -19.83 -4.38 9.14
CA TYR A 118 -18.70 -3.63 9.67
C TYR A 118 -19.14 -2.25 10.12
N GLU A 119 -18.71 -1.85 11.31
CA GLU A 119 -18.82 -0.48 11.82
C GLU A 119 -17.52 0.29 11.60
N MET A 120 -17.62 1.52 11.14
CA MET A 120 -16.48 2.40 10.92
C MET A 120 -16.10 3.13 12.20
N PHE A 121 -14.81 3.24 12.45
CA PHE A 121 -14.28 4.04 13.55
C PHE A 121 -14.70 5.50 13.43
N GLN A 122 -15.08 6.09 14.57
CA GLN A 122 -15.45 7.50 14.67
C GLN A 122 -14.83 8.12 15.91
N ALA A 123 -14.28 9.31 15.78
CA ALA A 123 -13.71 10.06 16.88
C ALA A 123 -13.83 11.56 16.64
N ASP A 124 -14.42 12.29 17.57
CA ASP A 124 -14.71 13.73 17.42
C ASP A 124 -13.46 14.62 17.35
N PHE A 125 -12.31 14.08 17.77
CA PHE A 125 -11.04 14.79 17.82
C PHE A 125 -10.17 14.59 16.57
N MET A 126 -10.61 13.74 15.63
CA MET A 126 -9.86 13.43 14.40
C MET A 126 -10.43 14.18 13.19
N GLU A 127 -9.56 14.43 12.23
CA GLU A 127 -9.97 14.96 10.94
C GLU A 127 -10.95 14.01 10.23
N ARG A 128 -12.07 14.57 9.81
CA ARG A 128 -13.04 13.84 8.98
C ARG A 128 -12.56 13.73 7.55
N THR A 129 -13.02 12.72 6.84
CA THR A 129 -12.94 12.71 5.38
C THR A 129 -13.66 13.92 4.80
N GLN A 130 -13.34 14.30 3.57
CA GLN A 130 -13.97 15.46 2.90
C GLN A 130 -15.49 15.34 2.87
N GLU A 131 -16.00 14.14 2.75
CA GLU A 131 -17.42 13.83 2.69
C GLU A 131 -18.08 13.75 4.07
N GLY A 132 -17.28 13.82 5.15
CA GLY A 132 -17.76 13.84 6.53
C GLY A 132 -18.32 12.52 7.06
N GLU A 133 -18.08 11.40 6.38
CA GLU A 133 -18.62 10.08 6.77
C GLU A 133 -17.72 9.29 7.70
N ALA A 134 -16.41 9.50 7.60
CA ALA A 134 -15.44 8.70 8.32
C ALA A 134 -14.34 9.55 8.94
N TYR A 135 -13.67 8.97 9.90
CA TYR A 135 -12.47 9.51 10.50
C TYR A 135 -11.29 8.67 10.03
N SER A 136 -10.34 9.30 9.34
CA SER A 136 -9.08 8.66 9.01
C SER A 136 -8.24 8.51 10.27
N ILE A 137 -7.76 7.31 10.56
CA ILE A 137 -6.84 7.06 11.68
C ILE A 137 -5.40 7.47 11.36
N LEU A 138 -5.13 7.76 10.09
CA LEU A 138 -3.89 8.33 9.58
C LEU A 138 -4.21 9.15 8.33
N THR A 139 -3.81 10.41 8.32
CA THR A 139 -3.94 11.30 7.15
C THR A 139 -3.05 12.52 7.32
N SER A 140 -2.64 13.14 6.21
CA SER A 140 -2.03 14.47 6.17
C SER A 140 -2.95 15.52 5.53
N ARG A 141 -4.21 15.15 5.32
CA ARG A 141 -5.24 16.02 4.74
C ARG A 141 -5.36 17.32 5.53
N HIS A 142 -5.44 18.44 4.84
CA HIS A 142 -5.53 19.78 5.41
C HIS A 142 -4.31 20.27 6.21
N HIS A 143 -3.23 19.49 6.27
CA HIS A 143 -2.00 19.82 7.00
C HIS A 143 -0.83 19.98 6.03
N GLU A 144 -0.81 21.11 5.34
CA GLU A 144 0.19 21.40 4.30
C GLU A 144 1.62 21.60 4.82
N ASP A 145 1.78 21.86 6.10
CA ASP A 145 3.05 22.04 6.80
C ASP A 145 3.74 20.73 7.14
N LEU A 146 3.02 19.62 7.16
CA LEU A 146 3.61 18.30 7.40
C LEU A 146 4.56 17.91 6.26
N LEU A 147 5.66 17.28 6.61
CA LEU A 147 6.62 16.75 5.64
C LEU A 147 6.04 15.52 4.93
N LEU A 148 5.42 14.60 5.69
CA LEU A 148 4.81 13.38 5.16
C LEU A 148 3.40 13.68 4.67
N GLN A 149 3.27 13.86 3.36
CA GLN A 149 2.01 14.12 2.68
C GLN A 149 1.42 12.85 2.09
N LYS A 150 0.12 12.85 1.75
CA LYS A 150 -0.57 11.73 1.10
C LYS A 150 -0.49 10.42 1.91
N SER A 151 -0.48 10.54 3.23
CA SER A 151 -0.30 9.41 4.14
C SER A 151 -1.57 8.56 4.22
N GLY A 152 -1.41 7.26 3.97
CA GLY A 152 -2.51 6.29 3.97
C GLY A 152 -2.08 4.96 3.36
N HIS A 153 -3.05 4.11 3.03
CA HIS A 153 -2.86 2.77 2.46
C HIS A 153 -1.88 1.95 3.31
N CYS A 154 -2.27 1.76 4.58
CA CYS A 154 -1.45 1.09 5.57
C CYS A 154 -1.59 -0.42 5.51
N ASP A 155 -0.50 -1.10 5.81
CA ASP A 155 -0.50 -2.46 6.33
C ASP A 155 0.02 -2.47 7.76
N LEU A 156 -0.25 -3.53 8.52
CA LEU A 156 0.06 -3.62 9.93
C LEU A 156 1.17 -4.61 10.22
N VAL A 157 2.00 -4.26 11.17
CA VAL A 157 3.02 -5.14 11.72
C VAL A 157 2.86 -5.21 13.23
N GLU A 158 2.72 -6.43 13.75
CA GLU A 158 2.85 -6.72 15.16
C GLU A 158 4.25 -7.29 15.43
N THR A 159 4.99 -6.69 16.35
CA THR A 159 6.29 -7.21 16.75
C THR A 159 6.12 -8.42 17.68
N LYS A 160 7.18 -9.20 17.85
CA LYS A 160 7.15 -10.34 18.80
C LYS A 160 6.90 -9.90 20.25
N GLU A 161 7.16 -8.65 20.57
CA GLU A 161 6.92 -8.03 21.85
C GLU A 161 5.50 -7.46 22.01
N GLY A 162 4.66 -7.57 20.94
CA GLY A 162 3.28 -7.09 20.94
C GLY A 162 3.13 -5.61 20.65
N GLU A 163 4.16 -4.94 20.14
CA GLU A 163 4.06 -3.56 19.67
C GLU A 163 3.46 -3.53 18.26
N TRP A 164 2.65 -2.53 17.98
CA TRP A 164 1.96 -2.40 16.71
C TRP A 164 2.46 -1.19 15.92
N TYR A 165 2.66 -1.41 14.64
CA TYR A 165 3.08 -0.38 13.70
C TYR A 165 2.24 -0.43 12.43
N ALA A 166 1.90 0.73 11.90
CA ALA A 166 1.38 0.88 10.54
C ALA A 166 2.52 1.24 9.60
N VAL A 167 2.67 0.47 8.54
CA VAL A 167 3.56 0.77 7.42
C VAL A 167 2.68 1.36 6.32
N HIS A 168 2.96 2.56 5.87
CA HIS A 168 2.07 3.29 4.98
C HIS A 168 2.81 3.99 3.84
N LEU A 169 2.10 4.25 2.76
CA LEU A 169 2.64 5.09 1.70
C LEU A 169 2.52 6.57 2.09
N CYS A 170 3.46 7.35 1.62
CA CYS A 170 3.46 8.81 1.73
C CYS A 170 4.26 9.44 0.58
N GLY A 171 4.43 10.74 0.62
CA GLY A 171 5.37 11.47 -0.21
C GLY A 171 5.91 12.67 0.54
N ARG A 172 7.21 12.93 0.44
CA ARG A 172 7.82 14.15 0.97
C ARG A 172 7.75 15.25 -0.05
N ALA A 173 6.93 16.27 0.24
CA ALA A 173 6.73 17.39 -0.66
C ALA A 173 7.89 18.38 -0.60
N SER A 174 8.45 18.72 -1.75
CA SER A 174 9.34 19.88 -1.85
C SER A 174 8.53 21.16 -1.77
N LYS A 175 8.88 22.03 -0.81
CA LYS A 175 8.22 23.33 -0.60
C LYS A 175 9.00 24.45 -1.31
N ASP A 176 9.34 24.30 -2.59
CA ASP A 176 9.99 25.39 -3.34
C ASP A 176 8.96 26.48 -3.70
N LYS A 177 8.80 27.42 -2.77
CA LYS A 177 7.93 28.60 -2.95
C LYS A 177 8.41 29.56 -4.04
N ASN A 178 9.63 29.37 -4.53
CA ASN A 178 10.28 30.27 -5.50
C ASN A 178 10.33 29.70 -6.93
N SER A 179 9.75 28.51 -7.15
CA SER A 179 9.77 27.93 -8.48
C SER A 179 8.84 28.73 -9.41
N LYS A 180 9.29 28.99 -10.64
CA LYS A 180 8.45 29.61 -11.70
C LYS A 180 7.17 28.84 -12.01
N ASP A 181 7.09 27.61 -11.55
CA ASP A 181 5.90 26.77 -11.68
C ASP A 181 4.92 26.96 -10.52
N ALA A 182 5.30 27.65 -9.42
CA ALA A 182 4.38 27.99 -8.35
C ALA A 182 3.25 28.92 -8.82
N GLU A 183 3.49 29.75 -9.83
CA GLU A 183 2.44 30.58 -10.48
C GLU A 183 1.48 29.72 -11.32
N ARG A 184 2.01 28.68 -12.00
CA ARG A 184 1.22 27.80 -12.86
C ARG A 184 0.48 26.73 -12.07
N PHE A 185 1.05 26.32 -10.95
CA PHE A 185 0.53 25.27 -10.06
C PHE A 185 0.70 25.71 -8.61
N PRO A 186 -0.06 26.70 -8.12
CA PRO A 186 0.12 27.29 -6.80
C PRO A 186 -0.02 26.27 -5.65
N GLU A 187 -0.74 25.17 -5.88
CA GLU A 187 -0.92 24.09 -4.93
C GLU A 187 -0.01 22.88 -5.22
N SER A 188 0.85 22.98 -6.23
CA SER A 188 1.66 21.83 -6.65
C SER A 188 2.85 21.63 -5.73
N ARG A 189 2.68 20.79 -4.76
CA ARG A 189 3.79 20.16 -4.07
C ARG A 189 4.46 19.19 -5.02
N ARG A 190 5.78 19.27 -5.11
CA ARG A 190 6.55 18.37 -5.95
C ARG A 190 7.10 17.25 -5.11
N TYR A 191 6.83 16.05 -5.52
CA TYR A 191 7.30 14.82 -4.89
C TYR A 191 8.44 14.27 -5.75
N MET A 192 9.65 14.78 -5.52
CA MET A 192 10.81 14.51 -6.37
C MET A 192 11.21 13.03 -6.39
N ILE A 193 10.98 12.32 -5.29
CA ILE A 193 11.29 10.89 -5.15
C ILE A 193 10.06 10.03 -5.49
N GLY A 194 8.90 10.65 -5.69
CA GLY A 194 7.65 9.93 -5.88
C GLY A 194 7.03 9.48 -4.55
N ARG A 195 6.50 8.27 -4.53
CA ARG A 195 5.97 7.67 -3.31
C ARG A 195 7.07 7.03 -2.49
N GLU A 196 6.93 7.18 -1.19
CA GLU A 196 7.84 6.62 -0.20
C GLU A 196 7.06 5.78 0.81
N THR A 197 7.77 5.01 1.59
CA THR A 197 7.21 4.23 2.69
C THR A 197 7.63 4.84 4.00
N ALA A 198 6.67 5.03 4.90
CA ALA A 198 6.89 5.48 6.27
C ALA A 198 6.26 4.50 7.26
N ILE A 199 6.61 4.65 8.52
CA ILE A 199 6.12 3.82 9.61
C ILE A 199 5.55 4.72 10.72
N GLN A 200 4.45 4.29 11.34
CA GLN A 200 3.88 4.96 12.49
C GLN A 200 3.63 3.95 13.61
N LYS A 201 3.95 4.34 14.85
CA LYS A 201 3.63 3.51 16.02
C LYS A 201 2.14 3.59 16.31
N MET A 202 1.55 2.45 16.65
CA MET A 202 0.11 2.31 16.89
C MET A 202 -0.14 1.81 18.32
N ARG A 203 -1.32 2.08 18.85
CA ARG A 203 -1.81 1.51 20.10
C ARG A 203 -3.27 1.13 20.03
N TRP A 204 -3.65 0.11 20.79
CA TRP A 204 -5.04 -0.24 21.00
C TRP A 204 -5.67 0.64 22.08
N THR A 205 -6.88 1.13 21.80
CA THR A 205 -7.70 1.82 22.80
C THR A 205 -8.36 0.83 23.76
N GLU A 206 -8.94 1.32 24.86
CA GLU A 206 -9.65 0.47 25.83
C GLU A 206 -10.87 -0.24 25.23
N ASP A 207 -11.50 0.37 24.24
CA ASP A 207 -12.64 -0.17 23.49
C ASP A 207 -12.24 -0.93 22.22
N ASP A 208 -10.99 -1.38 22.15
CA ASP A 208 -10.45 -2.22 21.07
C ASP A 208 -10.46 -1.56 19.67
N TRP A 209 -10.11 -0.30 19.57
CA TRP A 209 -9.75 0.34 18.31
C TRP A 209 -8.23 0.52 18.19
N LEU A 210 -7.70 0.44 16.97
CA LEU A 210 -6.29 0.70 16.69
C LEU A 210 -6.12 2.10 16.13
N ILE A 211 -5.32 2.93 16.80
CA ILE A 211 -5.05 4.32 16.43
C ILE A 211 -3.56 4.62 16.55
N LEU A 212 -3.12 5.78 16.08
CA LEU A 212 -1.74 6.23 16.33
C LEU A 212 -1.45 6.31 17.82
N ASP A 213 -0.23 6.01 18.22
CA ASP A 213 0.20 5.90 19.60
C ASP A 213 -0.02 7.20 20.41
N ASP A 214 0.14 8.34 19.77
CA ASP A 214 -0.08 9.66 20.39
C ASP A 214 -1.55 10.09 20.48
N GLY A 215 -2.47 9.30 19.89
CA GLY A 215 -3.89 9.61 19.86
C GLY A 215 -4.30 10.65 18.82
N THR A 216 -3.38 11.13 17.99
CA THR A 216 -3.70 11.94 16.81
C THR A 216 -3.96 11.02 15.59
N ASN A 217 -4.19 11.62 14.43
CA ASN A 217 -4.21 10.91 13.15
C ASN A 217 -3.21 11.50 12.14
N LEU A 218 -2.24 12.26 12.63
CA LEU A 218 -1.24 12.94 11.80
C LEU A 218 0.08 12.15 11.77
N PRO A 219 0.67 11.93 10.60
CA PRO A 219 1.93 11.19 10.49
C PRO A 219 3.09 11.97 11.10
N LYS A 220 3.95 11.26 11.83
CA LYS A 220 5.20 11.78 12.38
C LYS A 220 6.38 11.46 11.48
N GLU A 221 7.34 12.35 11.44
CA GLU A 221 8.62 12.15 10.73
C GLU A 221 9.52 11.17 11.48
N GLU A 222 9.42 11.15 12.79
CA GLU A 222 10.18 10.28 13.69
C GLU A 222 9.22 9.59 14.65
N VAL A 223 9.38 8.29 14.78
CA VAL A 223 8.61 7.44 15.69
C VAL A 223 9.54 6.62 16.57
N GLU A 224 9.06 6.22 17.74
CA GLU A 224 9.79 5.33 18.61
C GLU A 224 10.04 3.99 17.93
N ALA A 225 11.30 3.56 17.92
CA ALA A 225 11.70 2.28 17.36
C ALA A 225 11.16 1.11 18.21
N PRO A 226 10.90 -0.06 17.60
CA PRO A 226 10.57 -1.27 18.35
C PRO A 226 11.60 -1.57 19.44
N VAL A 227 11.15 -2.06 20.59
CA VAL A 227 12.02 -2.34 21.76
C VAL A 227 13.24 -3.20 21.43
N LYS A 228 13.09 -4.13 20.46
CA LYS A 228 14.17 -4.99 19.97
C LYS A 228 14.55 -4.68 18.52
N ALA A 229 14.52 -3.43 18.15
CA ALA A 229 15.03 -3.04 16.85
C ALA A 229 16.52 -3.39 16.74
N SER A 230 16.89 -3.97 15.61
CA SER A 230 18.31 -4.20 15.32
C SER A 230 19.06 -2.88 15.22
N SER A 231 20.28 -2.85 15.75
CA SER A 231 21.15 -1.69 15.57
C SER A 231 21.50 -1.47 14.10
N ARG A 232 21.94 -0.27 13.76
CA ARG A 232 22.37 0.03 12.39
C ARG A 232 23.53 -0.86 11.95
N GLU A 233 24.41 -1.21 12.88
CA GLU A 233 25.55 -2.10 12.67
C GLU A 233 25.07 -3.53 12.39
N GLU A 234 24.13 -4.06 13.20
CA GLU A 234 23.52 -5.38 12.96
C GLU A 234 22.79 -5.44 11.61
N LEU A 235 22.08 -4.37 11.24
CA LEU A 235 21.41 -4.29 9.94
C LEU A 235 22.41 -4.21 8.77
N ALA A 236 23.58 -3.59 8.98
CA ALA A 236 24.61 -3.50 7.95
C ALA A 236 25.26 -4.86 7.64
N ASP A 237 25.29 -5.76 8.64
CA ASP A 237 25.82 -7.11 8.50
C ASP A 237 24.78 -8.13 7.99
N MET A 238 23.52 -7.77 7.97
CA MET A 238 22.47 -8.62 7.39
C MET A 238 22.65 -8.68 5.88
N ASP A 239 22.80 -9.89 5.38
CA ASP A 239 22.70 -10.18 3.94
C ASP A 239 21.23 -10.09 3.51
N TRP A 240 20.73 -8.88 3.42
CA TRP A 240 19.46 -8.62 2.75
C TRP A 240 19.62 -9.16 1.34
N ALA A 241 18.70 -9.99 0.87
CA ALA A 241 18.72 -10.55 -0.47
C ALA A 241 19.09 -9.45 -1.49
N GLY A 242 20.37 -9.45 -1.92
CA GLY A 242 20.92 -8.35 -2.67
C GLY A 242 21.71 -7.32 -1.88
N GLY A 243 22.03 -7.56 -0.59
CA GLY A 243 22.81 -6.72 0.30
C GLY A 243 22.86 -5.25 -0.10
N ALA A 244 22.40 -4.33 0.70
CA ALA A 244 22.47 -2.91 0.37
C ALA A 244 23.94 -2.45 0.18
N LYS A 245 24.57 -2.89 -0.90
CA LYS A 245 25.74 -2.22 -1.43
C LYS A 245 25.28 -0.82 -1.76
N ARG A 246 25.68 0.15 -0.97
CA ARG A 246 25.36 1.58 -1.15
C ARG A 246 25.73 2.11 -2.55
N LEU A 247 26.58 1.38 -3.25
CA LEU A 247 26.98 1.67 -4.63
C LEU A 247 27.15 0.34 -5.36
N VAL A 248 26.28 0.08 -6.31
CA VAL A 248 26.43 -1.01 -7.26
C VAL A 248 26.92 -0.41 -8.57
N ARG A 249 28.04 -0.91 -9.05
CA ARG A 249 28.54 -0.62 -10.37
C ARG A 249 28.27 -1.83 -11.25
N ASP A 250 27.61 -1.63 -12.36
CA ASP A 250 27.46 -2.61 -13.42
C ASP A 250 28.26 -2.14 -14.62
N ASP A 251 29.21 -2.93 -15.06
CA ASP A 251 30.04 -2.64 -16.24
C ASP A 251 29.39 -3.17 -17.54
N PHE A 252 28.19 -3.75 -17.46
CA PHE A 252 27.40 -4.26 -18.59
C PHE A 252 28.17 -5.20 -19.51
N ASP A 253 28.98 -6.07 -18.92
CA ASP A 253 29.82 -7.05 -19.60
C ASP A 253 29.16 -8.43 -19.73
N LYS A 254 27.98 -8.61 -19.14
CA LYS A 254 27.19 -9.83 -19.21
C LYS A 254 26.33 -9.87 -20.47
N GLU A 255 25.91 -11.08 -20.87
CA GLU A 255 24.98 -11.26 -22.00
C GLU A 255 23.55 -10.82 -21.69
N THR A 256 23.17 -10.82 -20.40
CA THR A 256 21.85 -10.46 -19.93
C THR A 256 21.93 -9.50 -18.76
N LEU A 257 20.92 -8.67 -18.59
CA LEU A 257 20.77 -7.83 -17.40
C LEU A 257 20.45 -8.68 -16.16
N ASP A 258 20.94 -8.23 -15.01
CA ASP A 258 20.59 -8.84 -13.73
C ASP A 258 19.11 -8.59 -13.39
N LEU A 259 18.56 -9.37 -12.45
CA LEU A 259 17.15 -9.29 -12.02
C LEU A 259 16.78 -7.96 -11.38
N ASP A 260 17.75 -7.16 -10.98
CA ASP A 260 17.54 -5.81 -10.42
C ASP A 260 17.04 -4.81 -11.47
N TYR A 261 17.27 -5.11 -12.76
CA TYR A 261 16.77 -4.30 -13.85
C TYR A 261 15.33 -4.71 -14.19
N GLN A 262 14.42 -3.76 -14.12
CA GLN A 262 13.01 -3.99 -14.39
C GLN A 262 12.48 -3.01 -15.43
N SER A 263 11.53 -3.45 -16.23
CA SER A 263 10.81 -2.59 -17.15
C SER A 263 9.32 -2.53 -16.81
N LEU A 264 8.71 -1.39 -17.07
CA LEU A 264 7.30 -1.21 -16.79
C LEU A 264 6.44 -1.87 -17.88
N ARG A 265 5.62 -2.87 -17.49
CA ARG A 265 4.54 -3.50 -18.25
C ARG A 265 4.92 -4.29 -19.49
N ILE A 266 6.11 -4.18 -20.00
CA ILE A 266 6.57 -4.98 -21.12
C ILE A 266 7.92 -5.61 -20.82
N PRO A 267 8.19 -6.80 -21.33
CA PRO A 267 9.49 -7.43 -21.19
C PRO A 267 10.60 -6.52 -21.74
N MET A 268 11.75 -6.58 -21.10
CA MET A 268 12.97 -5.97 -21.64
C MET A 268 13.42 -6.77 -22.87
N ASP A 269 13.63 -6.08 -23.97
CA ASP A 269 14.16 -6.67 -25.20
C ASP A 269 15.11 -5.69 -25.90
N GLU A 270 15.79 -6.16 -26.93
CA GLU A 270 16.78 -5.39 -27.69
C GLU A 270 16.21 -4.15 -28.41
N HIS A 271 14.87 -4.00 -28.52
CA HIS A 271 14.25 -2.81 -29.07
C HIS A 271 14.27 -1.62 -28.10
N TYR A 272 14.36 -1.89 -26.80
CA TYR A 272 14.32 -0.87 -25.76
C TYR A 272 15.63 -0.74 -25.01
N LEU A 273 16.29 -1.87 -24.77
CA LEU A 273 17.53 -1.98 -24.00
C LEU A 273 18.47 -2.93 -24.71
N SER A 274 19.68 -2.52 -25.02
CA SER A 274 20.64 -3.37 -25.71
C SER A 274 21.98 -3.36 -25.01
N LEU A 275 22.47 -4.56 -24.67
CA LEU A 275 23.83 -4.81 -24.23
C LEU A 275 24.79 -5.07 -25.42
N LYS A 276 24.20 -5.42 -26.58
CA LYS A 276 24.97 -5.79 -27.79
C LYS A 276 25.32 -4.60 -28.67
N ALA A 277 24.49 -3.56 -28.65
CA ALA A 277 24.67 -2.38 -29.49
C ALA A 277 25.98 -1.64 -29.21
N ARG A 278 26.46 -1.71 -27.96
CA ARG A 278 27.74 -1.17 -27.50
C ARG A 278 28.24 -1.98 -26.29
N PRO A 279 29.13 -2.97 -26.52
CA PRO A 279 29.64 -3.78 -25.41
C PRO A 279 30.20 -2.95 -24.25
N GLY A 280 29.92 -3.34 -23.03
CA GLY A 280 30.30 -2.59 -21.82
C GLY A 280 29.42 -1.38 -21.52
N TRP A 281 28.26 -1.26 -22.19
CA TRP A 281 27.31 -0.17 -22.00
C TRP A 281 25.89 -0.69 -22.13
N LEU A 282 25.00 -0.20 -21.26
CA LEU A 282 23.55 -0.34 -21.48
C LEU A 282 23.08 0.77 -22.40
N ARG A 283 22.69 0.40 -23.62
CA ARG A 283 22.05 1.33 -24.54
C ARG A 283 20.53 1.33 -24.31
N MET A 284 20.00 2.48 -23.96
CA MET A 284 18.57 2.69 -23.77
C MET A 284 18.00 3.53 -24.92
N TYR A 285 16.84 3.13 -25.42
CA TYR A 285 16.10 3.90 -26.42
C TYR A 285 14.95 4.65 -25.74
N GLY A 286 14.80 5.92 -26.10
CA GLY A 286 13.71 6.74 -25.61
C GLY A 286 12.35 6.18 -26.03
N ARG A 287 11.40 6.23 -25.12
CA ARG A 287 10.01 5.80 -25.32
C ARG A 287 9.06 6.97 -25.21
N SER A 288 7.91 6.90 -25.90
CA SER A 288 6.89 7.92 -25.84
C SER A 288 6.15 7.89 -24.51
N GLY A 289 6.50 8.79 -23.62
CA GLY A 289 5.76 9.06 -22.39
C GLY A 289 6.10 8.17 -21.19
N LEU A 290 6.15 8.79 -20.03
CA LEU A 290 6.27 8.14 -18.73
C LEU A 290 4.91 8.01 -18.03
N SER A 291 3.84 8.53 -18.63
CA SER A 291 2.49 8.48 -18.06
C SER A 291 1.92 7.08 -18.15
N SER A 292 1.37 6.60 -17.05
CA SER A 292 0.66 5.31 -17.02
C SER A 292 -0.56 5.27 -17.95
N LYS A 293 -1.06 6.42 -18.40
CA LYS A 293 -2.16 6.51 -19.38
C LYS A 293 -1.71 6.26 -20.82
N PHE A 294 -0.42 6.41 -21.12
CA PHE A 294 0.12 6.35 -22.48
C PHE A 294 1.18 5.26 -22.67
N SER A 295 1.54 4.54 -21.61
CA SER A 295 2.45 3.39 -21.70
C SER A 295 1.66 2.11 -21.97
N GLN A 296 1.14 1.95 -23.16
CA GLN A 296 0.65 0.67 -23.67
C GLN A 296 1.77 -0.02 -24.44
#